data_647ed0c9ec48d5e751079d332a3ace73
#
_entry.id   647ed0c9ec48d5e751079d332a3ace73
#
_cell.length_a   1.000
_cell.length_b   1.000
_cell.length_c   1.000
_cell.angle_alpha   90.00
_cell.angle_beta   90.00
_cell.angle_gamma   90.00
#
_symmetry.space_group_name_H-M   'P 1'
#
loop_
_entity.id
_entity.type
_entity.pdbx_description
1 polymer ?
#
loop_
_entity_poly.entity_id
_entity_poly.type
_entity_poly.pdbx_seq_one_letter_code
_entity_poly.pdbx_strand_id
1 'polypeptide(L)'
;MRTFRLLISMTLIFIVAQADDPRLKNASREDRNGWISIHLAGTPSEIGFQHGYLLAPEIDDVLRMYAYYINGSVKKDWSFFREAAERLFWPKLEKEYQDEILGIVEGLKARGYAYDNIDITALNGNIELVSYYLPYLANKIKADSMNNRAPGYCSAFIATGSYTEDGKIVIAHNNWSEYVVGQRWNVIADIVPVKGHRILMDCMPGFIHSGDDFAINDAGLLYTETTITQFKGFDETGLPEFMRARKAAQYGESIDDFIRIMKTGNNGAYANDWLVGDTKTNEIARVELGLKNTRVWRTTDGMYVGSNFASDEALIKEETTFDPKNSTSSPNARKLRWEQIVGRHKGKVNAELAKEFEGDHFDALAGKEQMNRCVICGHNDRDPIGTAEFSWPPFFPAGAVQGKMTTTSLAKEMKLWARMGHPCGEDFLAKPFFELHPEFAWQGKFLRDMKGQPWTMFEAKGK
;
A
#
# COMPACT_ATOMS: atom_id res chain seq x y z
N MET A 1 37.36 44.82 -40.54
CA MET A 1 36.52 45.15 -39.36
C MET A 1 35.35 44.19 -39.37
N ARG A 2 35.39 43.19 -38.47
CA ARG A 2 34.30 42.24 -38.28
C ARG A 2 33.60 42.60 -36.97
N THR A 3 32.39 43.08 -37.05
CA THR A 3 31.53 43.45 -35.93
C THR A 3 30.95 42.17 -35.30
N PHE A 4 31.37 41.84 -34.08
CA PHE A 4 30.78 40.81 -33.22
C PHE A 4 29.49 41.37 -32.62
N ARG A 5 28.34 40.82 -32.98
CA ARG A 5 27.07 41.04 -32.27
C ARG A 5 26.95 40.04 -31.11
N LEU A 6 27.06 40.58 -29.91
CA LEU A 6 26.76 39.83 -28.68
C LEU A 6 25.23 39.69 -28.54
N LEU A 7 24.71 38.46 -28.70
CA LEU A 7 23.33 38.15 -28.33
C LEU A 7 23.30 37.88 -26.80
N ILE A 8 22.76 38.83 -26.05
CA ILE A 8 22.41 38.64 -24.65
C ILE A 8 21.08 37.89 -24.62
N SER A 9 21.13 36.60 -24.29
CA SER A 9 19.92 35.78 -23.98
C SER A 9 19.42 36.18 -22.61
N MET A 10 18.33 36.91 -22.57
CA MET A 10 17.61 37.27 -21.33
C MET A 10 16.77 36.07 -20.92
N THR A 11 17.27 35.25 -20.01
CA THR A 11 16.47 34.19 -19.38
C THR A 11 15.48 34.88 -18.44
N LEU A 12 14.21 34.93 -18.83
CA LEU A 12 13.12 35.35 -17.94
C LEU A 12 12.93 34.23 -16.92
N ILE A 13 13.43 34.42 -15.69
CA ILE A 13 13.06 33.65 -14.55
C ILE A 13 11.67 34.12 -14.12
N PHE A 14 10.64 33.36 -14.45
CA PHE A 14 9.33 33.51 -13.84
C PHE A 14 9.42 33.05 -12.38
N ILE A 15 9.70 33.99 -11.48
CA ILE A 15 9.41 33.80 -10.05
C ILE A 15 7.89 33.88 -9.94
N VAL A 16 7.22 32.73 -9.99
CA VAL A 16 5.83 32.64 -9.54
C VAL A 16 5.90 32.95 -8.05
N ALA A 17 5.44 34.14 -7.65
CA ALA A 17 5.19 34.46 -6.26
C ALA A 17 4.19 33.41 -5.73
N GLN A 18 4.70 32.43 -5.02
CA GLN A 18 3.91 31.45 -4.31
C GLN A 18 3.16 32.25 -3.24
N ALA A 19 1.86 32.42 -3.39
CA ALA A 19 1.06 33.07 -2.36
C ALA A 19 1.35 32.31 -1.05
N ASP A 20 1.83 33.05 -0.04
CA ASP A 20 2.12 32.52 1.30
C ASP A 20 0.81 32.13 1.98
N ASP A 21 0.21 30.99 1.57
CA ASP A 21 -0.94 30.43 2.29
C ASP A 21 -0.44 29.97 3.65
N PRO A 22 -0.95 30.56 4.75
CA PRO A 22 -0.47 30.26 6.10
C PRO A 22 -0.59 28.77 6.46
N ARG A 23 -1.47 28.03 5.81
CA ARG A 23 -1.64 26.58 6.00
C ARG A 23 -0.42 25.78 5.55
N LEU A 24 0.40 26.31 4.63
CA LEU A 24 1.63 25.66 4.12
C LEU A 24 2.85 25.89 5.01
N LYS A 25 2.77 26.76 6.02
CA LYS A 25 3.92 27.14 6.85
C LYS A 25 4.65 25.95 7.48
N ASN A 26 3.92 24.92 7.88
CA ASN A 26 4.47 23.71 8.52
C ASN A 26 4.51 22.51 7.59
N ALA A 27 4.37 22.72 6.29
CA ALA A 27 4.39 21.64 5.30
C ALA A 27 5.67 21.67 4.47
N SER A 28 6.09 20.51 3.98
CA SER A 28 7.22 20.43 3.05
C SER A 28 7.14 19.20 2.18
N ARG A 29 7.81 19.26 1.02
CA ARG A 29 7.99 18.16 0.06
C ARG A 29 9.46 18.03 -0.30
N GLU A 30 9.94 16.80 -0.41
CA GLU A 30 11.26 16.44 -0.93
C GLU A 30 11.11 15.21 -1.83
N ASP A 31 11.66 15.27 -3.04
CA ASP A 31 11.64 14.16 -3.99
C ASP A 31 13.01 13.47 -3.98
N ARG A 32 13.04 12.16 -3.70
CA ARG A 32 14.29 11.41 -3.58
C ARG A 32 14.14 9.94 -4.00
N ASN A 33 14.97 9.50 -4.94
CA ASN A 33 15.05 8.10 -5.37
C ASN A 33 13.68 7.48 -5.71
N GLY A 34 12.85 8.20 -6.50
CA GLY A 34 11.52 7.76 -6.92
C GLY A 34 10.41 7.96 -5.89
N TRP A 35 10.75 8.32 -4.66
CA TRP A 35 9.80 8.67 -3.60
C TRP A 35 9.57 10.17 -3.51
N ILE A 36 8.37 10.54 -3.09
CA ILE A 36 7.98 11.88 -2.68
C ILE A 36 7.78 11.87 -1.17
N SER A 37 8.68 12.48 -0.42
CA SER A 37 8.53 12.62 1.03
C SER A 37 7.78 13.92 1.34
N ILE A 38 6.70 13.83 2.12
CA ILE A 38 5.92 14.99 2.55
C ILE A 38 5.84 15.06 4.07
N HIS A 39 5.91 16.27 4.61
CA HIS A 39 5.61 16.56 5.99
C HIS A 39 4.35 17.41 6.07
N LEU A 40 3.38 16.97 6.85
CA LEU A 40 2.06 17.57 7.01
C LEU A 40 1.78 17.78 8.50
N ALA A 41 1.32 18.96 8.89
CA ALA A 41 1.08 19.24 10.31
C ALA A 41 -0.11 20.19 10.51
N GLY A 42 -0.95 19.92 11.50
CA GLY A 42 -2.04 20.81 11.90
C GLY A 42 -3.37 20.10 12.16
N THR A 43 -4.45 20.83 11.98
CA THR A 43 -5.82 20.31 12.00
C THR A 43 -6.08 19.41 10.80
N PRO A 44 -7.10 18.54 10.82
CA PRO A 44 -7.44 17.72 9.67
C PRO A 44 -7.57 18.50 8.36
N SER A 45 -8.25 19.65 8.37
CA SER A 45 -8.38 20.51 7.18
C SER A 45 -7.03 21.09 6.70
N GLU A 46 -6.12 21.45 7.61
CA GLU A 46 -4.78 21.93 7.24
C GLU A 46 -3.93 20.83 6.66
N ILE A 47 -3.92 19.65 7.28
CA ILE A 47 -3.23 18.44 6.77
C ILE A 47 -3.73 18.10 5.37
N GLY A 48 -5.05 18.07 5.18
CA GLY A 48 -5.66 17.83 3.89
C GLY A 48 -5.28 18.88 2.84
N PHE A 49 -5.34 20.18 3.21
CA PHE A 49 -4.95 21.24 2.30
C PHE A 49 -3.48 21.13 1.86
N GLN A 50 -2.58 20.89 2.80
CA GLN A 50 -1.16 20.68 2.53
C GLN A 50 -0.94 19.50 1.58
N HIS A 51 -1.60 18.37 1.83
CA HIS A 51 -1.55 17.18 0.99
C HIS A 51 -2.02 17.49 -0.43
N GLY A 52 -3.23 18.02 -0.57
CA GLY A 52 -3.81 18.36 -1.87
C GLY A 52 -3.01 19.41 -2.64
N TYR A 53 -2.43 20.40 -1.95
CA TYR A 53 -1.61 21.43 -2.57
C TYR A 53 -0.25 20.92 -3.04
N LEU A 54 0.45 20.15 -2.18
CA LEU A 54 1.80 19.66 -2.46
C LEU A 54 1.82 18.56 -3.52
N LEU A 55 0.76 17.75 -3.60
CA LEU A 55 0.67 16.60 -4.49
C LEU A 55 -0.40 16.75 -5.60
N ALA A 56 -0.82 17.97 -5.90
CA ALA A 56 -1.89 18.21 -6.87
C ALA A 56 -1.67 17.55 -8.25
N PRO A 57 -0.49 17.64 -8.88
CA PRO A 57 -0.23 16.97 -10.14
C PRO A 57 -0.26 15.44 -10.05
N GLU A 58 0.24 14.89 -8.94
CA GLU A 58 0.28 13.45 -8.71
C GLU A 58 -1.13 12.89 -8.44
N ILE A 59 -1.96 13.61 -7.67
CA ILE A 59 -3.36 13.24 -7.42
C ILE A 59 -4.16 13.25 -8.73
N ASP A 60 -3.96 14.26 -9.58
CA ASP A 60 -4.56 14.30 -10.92
C ASP A 60 -4.14 13.10 -11.78
N ASP A 61 -2.83 12.78 -11.82
CA ASP A 61 -2.31 11.62 -12.57
C ASP A 61 -2.90 10.30 -12.05
N VAL A 62 -3.02 10.13 -10.73
CA VAL A 62 -3.64 8.95 -10.10
C VAL A 62 -5.12 8.84 -10.47
N LEU A 63 -5.90 9.90 -10.32
CA LEU A 63 -7.34 9.87 -10.63
C LEU A 63 -7.62 9.58 -12.11
N ARG A 64 -6.86 10.20 -13.02
CA ARG A 64 -6.97 9.92 -14.46
C ARG A 64 -6.53 8.50 -14.82
N MET A 65 -5.48 8.02 -14.17
CA MET A 65 -5.01 6.64 -14.35
C MET A 65 -6.07 5.65 -13.87
N TYR A 66 -6.62 5.83 -12.66
CA TYR A 66 -7.66 4.93 -12.15
C TYR A 66 -8.91 4.93 -13.03
N ALA A 67 -9.41 6.09 -13.44
CA ALA A 67 -10.55 6.17 -14.34
C ALA A 67 -10.33 5.38 -15.64
N TYR A 68 -9.13 5.48 -16.21
CA TYR A 68 -8.76 4.74 -17.40
C TYR A 68 -8.58 3.24 -17.15
N TYR A 69 -7.82 2.89 -16.11
CA TYR A 69 -7.47 1.50 -15.80
C TYR A 69 -8.70 0.68 -15.40
N ILE A 70 -9.56 1.23 -14.55
CA ILE A 70 -10.80 0.56 -14.12
C ILE A 70 -11.75 0.35 -15.31
N ASN A 71 -11.90 1.34 -16.19
CA ASN A 71 -12.70 1.15 -17.40
C ASN A 71 -12.12 0.03 -18.28
N GLY A 72 -10.80 0.00 -18.44
CA GLY A 72 -10.10 -1.04 -19.20
C GLY A 72 -10.21 -2.43 -18.59
N SER A 73 -10.12 -2.57 -17.27
CA SER A 73 -10.05 -3.85 -16.55
C SER A 73 -11.42 -4.41 -16.18
N VAL A 74 -12.29 -3.60 -15.53
CA VAL A 74 -13.60 -4.08 -15.00
C VAL A 74 -14.81 -3.54 -15.75
N LYS A 75 -14.60 -2.78 -16.83
CA LYS A 75 -15.65 -2.24 -17.73
C LYS A 75 -16.68 -1.40 -16.98
N LYS A 76 -16.21 -0.58 -16.05
CA LYS A 76 -17.02 0.40 -15.31
C LYS A 76 -16.40 1.77 -15.45
N ASP A 77 -17.24 2.80 -15.54
CA ASP A 77 -16.79 4.19 -15.54
C ASP A 77 -16.53 4.69 -14.12
N TRP A 78 -15.70 5.73 -13.99
CA TRP A 78 -15.40 6.35 -12.70
C TRP A 78 -16.65 6.85 -11.97
N SER A 79 -17.67 7.29 -12.69
CA SER A 79 -18.97 7.71 -12.12
C SER A 79 -19.62 6.62 -11.26
N PHE A 80 -19.54 5.35 -11.68
CA PHE A 80 -20.05 4.23 -10.88
C PHE A 80 -19.38 4.14 -9.50
N PHE A 81 -18.06 4.35 -9.44
CA PHE A 81 -17.32 4.30 -8.18
C PHE A 81 -17.57 5.53 -7.32
N ARG A 82 -17.77 6.69 -7.93
CA ARG A 82 -18.22 7.90 -7.24
C ARG A 82 -19.59 7.71 -6.56
N GLU A 83 -20.58 7.22 -7.30
CA GLU A 83 -21.92 6.94 -6.75
C GLU A 83 -21.87 5.93 -5.60
N ALA A 84 -21.04 4.89 -5.72
CA ALA A 84 -20.83 3.92 -4.67
C ALA A 84 -20.15 4.55 -3.43
N ALA A 85 -19.12 5.35 -3.61
CA ALA A 85 -18.44 6.04 -2.52
C ALA A 85 -19.30 7.06 -1.80
N GLU A 86 -20.11 7.84 -2.56
CA GLU A 86 -21.07 8.78 -2.00
C GLU A 86 -22.11 8.10 -1.11
N ARG A 87 -22.59 6.92 -1.51
CA ARG A 87 -23.59 6.16 -0.77
C ARG A 87 -23.01 5.34 0.38
N LEU A 88 -21.88 4.64 0.12
CA LEU A 88 -21.36 3.62 1.04
C LEU A 88 -20.36 4.18 2.05
N PHE A 89 -19.57 5.18 1.68
CA PHE A 89 -18.43 5.62 2.47
C PHE A 89 -18.59 7.02 3.04
N TRP A 90 -18.80 8.03 2.22
CA TRP A 90 -18.83 9.42 2.65
C TRP A 90 -19.69 9.70 3.89
N PRO A 91 -20.94 9.21 4.01
CA PRO A 91 -21.80 9.48 5.17
C PRO A 91 -21.33 8.80 6.47
N LYS A 92 -20.42 7.84 6.36
CA LYS A 92 -19.92 7.04 7.49
C LYS A 92 -18.53 7.49 7.97
N LEU A 93 -17.88 8.40 7.24
CA LEU A 93 -16.60 8.93 7.67
C LEU A 93 -16.78 9.80 8.91
N GLU A 94 -15.90 9.62 9.88
CA GLU A 94 -15.82 10.51 11.03
C GLU A 94 -15.45 11.93 10.56
N LYS A 95 -15.97 12.93 11.28
CA LYS A 95 -15.86 14.35 10.88
C LYS A 95 -14.43 14.81 10.59
N GLU A 96 -13.46 14.32 11.35
CA GLU A 96 -12.06 14.69 11.15
C GLU A 96 -11.51 14.19 9.80
N TYR A 97 -11.90 13.00 9.33
CA TYR A 97 -11.49 12.46 8.04
C TYR A 97 -12.26 13.08 6.88
N GLN A 98 -13.52 13.47 7.10
CA GLN A 98 -14.24 14.30 6.14
C GLN A 98 -13.55 15.67 5.97
N ASP A 99 -13.11 16.30 7.08
CA ASP A 99 -12.41 17.57 7.05
C ASP A 99 -11.05 17.47 6.36
N GLU A 100 -10.32 16.37 6.56
CA GLU A 100 -9.07 16.12 5.86
C GLU A 100 -9.30 15.95 4.34
N ILE A 101 -10.29 15.18 3.92
CA ILE A 101 -10.65 15.02 2.51
C ILE A 101 -11.10 16.35 1.88
N LEU A 102 -11.91 17.14 2.58
CA LEU A 102 -12.31 18.47 2.12
C LEU A 102 -11.09 19.40 1.99
N GLY A 103 -10.15 19.29 2.91
CA GLY A 103 -8.86 19.99 2.83
C GLY A 103 -8.07 19.62 1.58
N ILE A 104 -7.98 18.33 1.23
CA ILE A 104 -7.33 17.88 -0.01
C ILE A 104 -7.97 18.55 -1.23
N VAL A 105 -9.30 18.58 -1.26
CA VAL A 105 -10.06 19.24 -2.34
C VAL A 105 -9.74 20.73 -2.43
N GLU A 106 -9.64 21.43 -1.30
CA GLU A 106 -9.27 22.86 -1.27
C GLU A 106 -7.83 23.08 -1.79
N GLY A 107 -6.89 22.20 -1.38
CA GLY A 107 -5.51 22.23 -1.89
C GLY A 107 -5.44 22.03 -3.40
N LEU A 108 -6.18 21.06 -3.93
CA LEU A 108 -6.31 20.80 -5.36
C LEU A 108 -6.87 22.02 -6.11
N LYS A 109 -7.96 22.62 -5.59
CA LYS A 109 -8.57 23.83 -6.18
C LYS A 109 -7.59 25.01 -6.19
N ALA A 110 -6.82 25.20 -5.12
CA ALA A 110 -5.78 26.23 -5.06
C ALA A 110 -4.69 26.06 -6.13
N ARG A 111 -4.50 24.83 -6.62
CA ARG A 111 -3.58 24.48 -7.71
C ARG A 111 -4.27 24.39 -9.09
N GLY A 112 -5.56 24.73 -9.17
CA GLY A 112 -6.32 24.78 -10.45
C GLY A 112 -6.93 23.45 -10.87
N TYR A 113 -7.00 22.45 -10.00
CA TYR A 113 -7.66 21.15 -10.28
C TYR A 113 -9.09 21.13 -9.78
N ALA A 114 -10.01 20.54 -10.56
CA ALA A 114 -11.45 20.58 -10.29
C ALA A 114 -11.99 19.18 -9.89
N TYR A 115 -11.51 18.67 -8.78
CA TYR A 115 -12.02 17.45 -8.12
C TYR A 115 -12.86 17.82 -6.92
N ASP A 116 -13.72 16.90 -6.47
CA ASP A 116 -14.52 17.07 -5.27
C ASP A 116 -14.24 16.00 -4.20
N ASN A 117 -14.92 16.10 -3.06
CA ASN A 117 -14.75 15.16 -1.96
C ASN A 117 -15.16 13.73 -2.31
N ILE A 118 -16.07 13.53 -3.25
CA ILE A 118 -16.48 12.20 -3.68
C ILE A 118 -15.42 11.56 -4.57
N ASP A 119 -14.70 12.32 -5.39
CA ASP A 119 -13.54 11.81 -6.13
C ASP A 119 -12.46 11.28 -5.17
N ILE A 120 -12.12 12.06 -4.14
CA ILE A 120 -11.10 11.68 -3.16
C ILE A 120 -11.59 10.52 -2.28
N THR A 121 -12.88 10.48 -1.90
CA THR A 121 -13.46 9.34 -1.17
C THR A 121 -13.44 8.06 -2.00
N ALA A 122 -13.83 8.13 -3.28
CA ALA A 122 -13.79 6.99 -4.19
C ALA A 122 -12.35 6.51 -4.43
N LEU A 123 -11.39 7.44 -4.48
CA LEU A 123 -9.98 7.12 -4.60
C LEU A 123 -9.48 6.36 -3.37
N ASN A 124 -9.77 6.84 -2.15
CA ASN A 124 -9.39 6.17 -0.91
C ASN A 124 -10.03 4.79 -0.76
N GLY A 125 -11.30 4.65 -1.14
CA GLY A 125 -12.02 3.39 -1.06
C GLY A 125 -11.89 2.50 -2.31
N ASN A 126 -10.97 2.78 -3.24
CA ASN A 126 -10.91 2.07 -4.54
C ASN A 126 -10.68 0.56 -4.39
N ILE A 127 -9.81 0.12 -3.47
CA ILE A 127 -9.56 -1.30 -3.21
C ILE A 127 -10.85 -1.99 -2.76
N GLU A 128 -11.57 -1.37 -1.82
CA GLU A 128 -12.84 -1.88 -1.31
C GLU A 128 -13.91 -1.94 -2.41
N LEU A 129 -13.98 -0.89 -3.24
CA LEU A 129 -14.97 -0.81 -4.31
C LEU A 129 -14.70 -1.79 -5.45
N VAL A 130 -13.45 -1.89 -5.90
CA VAL A 130 -13.08 -2.73 -7.05
C VAL A 130 -13.00 -4.20 -6.65
N SER A 131 -12.37 -4.50 -5.51
CA SER A 131 -12.01 -5.87 -5.15
C SER A 131 -13.03 -6.56 -4.27
N TYR A 132 -13.95 -5.83 -3.62
CA TYR A 132 -14.95 -6.40 -2.70
C TYR A 132 -16.39 -6.05 -3.09
N TYR A 133 -16.70 -4.78 -3.31
CA TYR A 133 -18.07 -4.37 -3.64
C TYR A 133 -18.51 -4.87 -5.03
N LEU A 134 -17.67 -4.80 -6.07
CA LEU A 134 -18.02 -5.35 -7.37
C LEU A 134 -18.28 -6.86 -7.34
N PRO A 135 -17.42 -7.71 -6.74
CA PRO A 135 -17.71 -9.13 -6.56
C PRO A 135 -19.00 -9.38 -5.74
N TYR A 136 -19.25 -8.60 -4.69
CA TYR A 136 -20.46 -8.70 -3.90
C TYR A 136 -21.72 -8.42 -4.74
N LEU A 137 -21.72 -7.37 -5.56
CA LEU A 137 -22.82 -7.08 -6.49
C LEU A 137 -23.02 -8.20 -7.50
N ALA A 138 -21.96 -8.72 -8.09
CA ALA A 138 -22.04 -9.83 -9.04
C ALA A 138 -22.65 -11.08 -8.40
N ASN A 139 -22.30 -11.38 -7.16
CA ASN A 139 -22.90 -12.49 -6.40
C ASN A 139 -24.40 -12.26 -6.11
N LYS A 140 -24.80 -11.01 -5.80
CA LYS A 140 -26.25 -10.68 -5.59
C LYS A 140 -27.12 -10.98 -6.81
N ILE A 141 -26.62 -10.74 -8.01
CA ILE A 141 -27.37 -10.96 -9.27
C ILE A 141 -27.14 -12.37 -9.86
N LYS A 142 -26.52 -13.30 -9.11
CA LYS A 142 -26.14 -14.65 -9.56
C LYS A 142 -25.42 -14.65 -10.91
N ALA A 143 -24.65 -13.64 -11.21
CA ALA A 143 -23.79 -13.60 -12.37
C ALA A 143 -22.64 -14.58 -12.14
N ASP A 144 -22.71 -15.72 -12.84
CA ASP A 144 -21.68 -16.75 -12.82
C ASP A 144 -20.40 -16.20 -13.44
N SER A 145 -19.48 -15.69 -12.62
CA SER A 145 -18.13 -15.37 -13.05
C SER A 145 -17.13 -15.88 -12.02
N MET A 146 -16.13 -16.60 -12.49
CA MET A 146 -15.02 -17.10 -11.64
C MET A 146 -14.21 -15.98 -10.97
N ASN A 147 -14.45 -14.72 -11.34
CA ASN A 147 -13.75 -13.52 -10.86
C ASN A 147 -14.46 -12.78 -9.74
N ASN A 148 -15.43 -13.37 -9.04
CA ASN A 148 -16.19 -12.74 -7.97
C ASN A 148 -15.49 -12.85 -6.60
N ARG A 149 -14.19 -12.65 -6.54
CA ARG A 149 -13.36 -12.86 -5.34
C ARG A 149 -12.33 -11.75 -5.22
N ALA A 150 -12.07 -11.32 -3.98
CA ALA A 150 -11.02 -10.35 -3.74
C ALA A 150 -9.65 -10.93 -4.13
N PRO A 151 -8.86 -10.21 -4.92
CA PRO A 151 -7.47 -10.56 -5.16
C PRO A 151 -6.66 -10.41 -3.87
N GLY A 152 -5.49 -11.01 -3.82
CA GLY A 152 -4.55 -10.81 -2.72
C GLY A 152 -3.26 -10.26 -3.27
N TYR A 153 -2.69 -9.27 -2.58
CA TYR A 153 -1.43 -8.64 -2.93
C TYR A 153 -0.49 -8.65 -1.73
N CYS A 154 0.80 -8.42 -1.94
CA CYS A 154 1.79 -8.23 -0.89
C CYS A 154 2.51 -9.49 -0.38
N SER A 155 3.64 -9.26 0.28
CA SER A 155 4.45 -10.26 0.94
C SER A 155 5.19 -9.63 2.12
N ALA A 156 5.14 -10.22 3.32
CA ALA A 156 5.62 -9.57 4.54
C ALA A 156 6.13 -10.57 5.58
N PHE A 157 6.95 -10.08 6.52
CA PHE A 157 7.24 -10.78 7.76
C PHE A 157 7.41 -9.82 8.93
N ILE A 158 7.22 -10.34 10.14
CA ILE A 158 7.59 -9.70 11.40
C ILE A 158 8.25 -10.74 12.31
N ALA A 159 9.36 -10.35 12.96
CA ALA A 159 10.10 -11.23 13.86
C ALA A 159 10.57 -10.49 15.10
N THR A 160 10.76 -11.22 16.21
CA THR A 160 11.24 -10.71 17.50
C THR A 160 11.90 -11.80 18.34
N GLY A 161 12.54 -11.40 19.44
CA GLY A 161 13.12 -12.34 20.40
C GLY A 161 14.29 -13.13 19.81
N SER A 162 14.28 -14.44 19.98
CA SER A 162 15.35 -15.33 19.51
C SER A 162 15.54 -15.39 17.99
N TYR A 163 14.69 -14.75 17.20
CA TYR A 163 14.82 -14.70 15.74
C TYR A 163 15.68 -13.54 15.24
N THR A 164 15.72 -12.44 15.98
CA THR A 164 16.43 -11.22 15.58
C THR A 164 17.77 -11.07 16.27
N GLU A 165 18.67 -10.30 15.67
CA GLU A 165 20.05 -10.14 16.14
C GLU A 165 20.14 -9.48 17.52
N ASP A 166 19.28 -8.50 17.78
CA ASP A 166 19.23 -7.73 19.03
C ASP A 166 18.05 -8.12 19.94
N GLY A 167 17.28 -9.14 19.56
CA GLY A 167 16.08 -9.57 20.27
C GLY A 167 14.89 -8.61 20.14
N LYS A 168 14.97 -7.60 19.26
CA LYS A 168 13.92 -6.60 19.05
C LYS A 168 13.18 -6.84 17.74
N ILE A 169 12.06 -6.10 17.54
CA ILE A 169 11.21 -6.29 16.38
C ILE A 169 11.92 -5.84 15.08
N VAL A 170 11.82 -6.69 14.06
CA VAL A 170 12.13 -6.40 12.66
C VAL A 170 10.88 -6.70 11.83
N ILE A 171 10.42 -5.77 11.01
CA ILE A 171 9.27 -5.91 10.12
C ILE A 171 9.63 -5.45 8.71
N ALA A 172 9.14 -6.17 7.69
CA ALA A 172 9.36 -5.83 6.30
C ALA A 172 8.16 -6.20 5.43
N HIS A 173 7.98 -5.48 4.32
CA HIS A 173 6.82 -5.58 3.44
C HIS A 173 7.15 -5.25 2.00
N ASN A 174 6.78 -6.14 1.09
CA ASN A 174 6.72 -5.89 -0.35
C ASN A 174 5.28 -5.59 -0.76
N ASN A 175 5.02 -4.40 -1.27
CA ASN A 175 3.76 -4.09 -1.94
C ASN A 175 3.76 -4.76 -3.32
N TRP A 176 2.83 -5.69 -3.52
CA TRP A 176 2.54 -6.25 -4.83
C TRP A 176 1.33 -5.54 -5.42
N SER A 177 1.45 -5.13 -6.67
CA SER A 177 0.38 -4.42 -7.38
C SER A 177 0.54 -4.59 -8.88
N GLU A 178 -0.50 -4.25 -9.65
CA GLU A 178 -0.37 -3.94 -11.06
C GLU A 178 0.63 -2.78 -11.23
N TYR A 179 1.61 -2.91 -12.13
CA TYR A 179 2.66 -1.90 -12.25
C TYR A 179 2.13 -0.51 -12.59
N VAL A 180 1.06 -0.43 -13.39
CA VAL A 180 0.40 0.85 -13.73
C VAL A 180 -0.15 1.58 -12.51
N VAL A 181 -0.58 0.86 -11.50
CA VAL A 181 -1.07 1.38 -10.21
C VAL A 181 0.11 1.60 -9.26
N GLY A 182 0.89 0.55 -9.01
CA GLY A 182 1.91 0.51 -7.98
C GLY A 182 3.06 1.50 -8.18
N GLN A 183 3.41 1.86 -9.42
CA GLN A 183 4.42 2.90 -9.70
C GLN A 183 4.01 4.31 -9.21
N ARG A 184 2.76 4.49 -8.74
CA ARG A 184 2.22 5.71 -8.15
C ARG A 184 2.08 5.63 -6.63
N TRP A 185 2.39 4.49 -6.05
CA TRP A 185 2.38 4.29 -4.60
C TRP A 185 3.73 4.69 -4.03
N ASN A 186 4.07 5.98 -4.16
CA ASN A 186 5.43 6.47 -4.00
C ASN A 186 5.54 7.69 -3.06
N VAL A 187 4.60 7.83 -2.14
CA VAL A 187 4.65 8.89 -1.13
C VAL A 187 5.07 8.31 0.21
N ILE A 188 6.01 8.97 0.89
CA ILE A 188 6.29 8.77 2.32
C ILE A 188 5.73 9.99 3.05
N ALA A 189 4.69 9.76 3.84
CA ALA A 189 3.97 10.82 4.57
C ALA A 189 4.34 10.80 6.06
N ASP A 190 4.88 11.92 6.53
CA ASP A 190 5.09 12.26 7.93
C ASP A 190 3.97 13.21 8.36
N ILE A 191 3.02 12.71 9.16
CA ILE A 191 1.80 13.42 9.53
C ILE A 191 1.81 13.71 11.02
N VAL A 192 1.68 15.01 11.38
CA VAL A 192 1.61 15.50 12.76
C VAL A 192 0.23 16.10 13.02
N PRO A 193 -0.77 15.29 13.41
CA PRO A 193 -2.10 15.77 13.68
C PRO A 193 -2.16 16.52 15.04
N VAL A 194 -3.10 17.46 15.19
CA VAL A 194 -3.34 18.14 16.48
C VAL A 194 -3.93 17.20 17.54
N LYS A 195 -4.44 16.03 17.15
CA LYS A 195 -4.96 14.99 18.04
C LYS A 195 -4.47 13.62 17.60
N GLY A 196 -4.16 12.77 18.56
CA GLY A 196 -3.61 11.43 18.30
C GLY A 196 -2.10 11.47 18.07
N HIS A 197 -1.58 10.41 17.52
CA HIS A 197 -0.15 10.17 17.35
C HIS A 197 0.36 10.68 16.01
N ARG A 198 1.63 11.09 15.99
CA ARG A 198 2.38 11.30 14.75
C ARG A 198 2.50 9.98 13.99
N ILE A 199 2.36 10.05 12.68
CA ILE A 199 2.38 8.88 11.80
C ILE A 199 3.48 9.06 10.76
N LEU A 200 4.26 8.00 10.52
CA LEU A 200 5.12 7.87 9.34
C LEU A 200 4.64 6.64 8.56
N MET A 201 4.17 6.85 7.34
CA MET A 201 3.63 5.79 6.49
C MET A 201 3.96 6.04 5.02
N ASP A 202 3.97 4.99 4.21
CA ASP A 202 3.85 5.18 2.77
C ASP A 202 2.38 5.32 2.37
N CYS A 203 2.12 5.94 1.23
CA CYS A 203 0.78 6.03 0.67
C CYS A 203 0.79 6.40 -0.82
N MET A 204 -0.38 6.32 -1.44
CA MET A 204 -0.61 6.87 -2.77
C MET A 204 -1.00 8.35 -2.67
N PRO A 205 -0.65 9.21 -3.66
CA PRO A 205 -1.13 10.59 -3.69
C PRO A 205 -2.65 10.68 -3.57
N GLY A 206 -3.14 11.46 -2.59
CA GLY A 206 -4.56 11.62 -2.30
C GLY A 206 -5.15 10.62 -1.29
N PHE A 207 -4.39 9.64 -0.83
CA PHE A 207 -4.81 8.74 0.24
C PHE A 207 -4.60 9.38 1.60
N ILE A 208 -5.59 9.23 2.48
CA ILE A 208 -5.46 9.62 3.90
C ILE A 208 -4.93 8.47 4.77
N HIS A 209 -4.78 7.29 4.23
CA HIS A 209 -4.25 6.07 4.83
C HIS A 209 -3.08 5.53 4.00
N SER A 210 -2.43 4.48 4.46
CA SER A 210 -1.33 3.88 3.68
C SER A 210 -1.85 3.16 2.44
N GLY A 211 -2.85 2.32 2.61
CA GLY A 211 -3.51 1.56 1.53
C GLY A 211 -2.82 0.24 1.18
N ASP A 212 -1.51 0.11 1.34
CA ASP A 212 -0.77 -1.16 1.42
C ASP A 212 -0.28 -1.41 2.85
N ASP A 213 -0.71 -0.53 3.72
CA ASP A 213 -0.72 -0.58 5.16
C ASP A 213 0.63 -0.85 5.83
N PHE A 214 1.63 -0.04 5.47
CA PHE A 214 2.88 0.05 6.22
C PHE A 214 2.95 1.36 6.99
N ALA A 215 2.85 1.31 8.32
CA ALA A 215 2.91 2.50 9.14
C ALA A 215 3.61 2.30 10.48
N ILE A 216 4.14 3.42 11.00
CA ILE A 216 4.74 3.57 12.32
C ILE A 216 4.07 4.77 12.98
N ASN A 217 3.76 4.69 14.28
CA ASN A 217 3.36 5.86 15.04
C ASN A 217 4.28 6.13 16.24
N ASP A 218 4.22 7.32 16.80
CA ASP A 218 5.08 7.74 17.92
C ASP A 218 4.64 7.16 19.28
N ALA A 219 3.52 6.44 19.34
CA ALA A 219 3.18 5.57 20.47
C ALA A 219 3.99 4.27 20.48
N GLY A 220 4.76 3.99 19.42
CA GLY A 220 5.58 2.80 19.28
C GLY A 220 4.88 1.60 18.66
N LEU A 221 3.73 1.81 18.05
CA LEU A 221 3.05 0.81 17.23
C LEU A 221 3.61 0.84 15.81
N LEU A 222 3.87 -0.33 15.25
CA LEU A 222 4.26 -0.53 13.86
C LEU A 222 3.46 -1.69 13.27
N TYR A 223 3.05 -1.58 12.02
CA TYR A 223 2.28 -2.64 11.39
C TYR A 223 2.42 -2.66 9.87
N THR A 224 2.06 -3.80 9.31
CA THR A 224 1.81 -3.99 7.88
C THR A 224 0.74 -5.07 7.69
N GLU A 225 0.37 -5.30 6.43
CA GLU A 225 -0.62 -6.32 6.09
C GLU A 225 -0.19 -7.18 4.90
N THR A 226 -0.91 -8.27 4.69
CA THR A 226 -1.04 -8.93 3.40
C THR A 226 -2.50 -9.34 3.19
N THR A 227 -3.09 -8.94 2.07
CA THR A 227 -4.50 -9.19 1.79
C THR A 227 -4.81 -10.68 1.77
N ILE A 228 -5.86 -11.12 2.46
CA ILE A 228 -6.36 -12.49 2.38
C ILE A 228 -6.99 -12.71 1.01
N THR A 229 -6.36 -13.55 0.18
CA THR A 229 -6.82 -13.80 -1.18
C THR A 229 -8.11 -14.62 -1.24
N GLN A 230 -8.85 -14.47 -2.34
CA GLN A 230 -10.07 -15.23 -2.63
C GLN A 230 -11.16 -15.07 -1.55
N PHE A 231 -11.14 -13.95 -0.85
CA PHE A 231 -12.10 -13.60 0.18
C PHE A 231 -13.48 -13.30 -0.42
N LYS A 232 -14.52 -13.64 0.33
CA LYS A 232 -15.93 -13.41 0.00
C LYS A 232 -16.62 -12.73 1.19
N GLY A 233 -17.01 -11.52 1.03
CA GLY A 233 -17.75 -10.83 2.08
C GLY A 233 -17.68 -9.32 1.88
N PHE A 234 -18.81 -8.68 2.07
CA PHE A 234 -18.92 -7.23 2.11
C PHE A 234 -20.21 -6.85 2.81
N ASP A 235 -20.12 -5.94 3.78
CA ASP A 235 -21.27 -5.37 4.48
C ASP A 235 -21.42 -3.89 4.10
N GLU A 236 -22.46 -3.58 3.32
CA GLU A 236 -22.75 -2.20 2.91
C GLU A 236 -23.02 -1.26 4.10
N THR A 237 -23.30 -1.77 5.30
CA THR A 237 -23.58 -0.99 6.51
C THR A 237 -22.35 -0.67 7.34
N GLY A 238 -21.27 -1.43 7.16
CA GLY A 238 -20.03 -1.26 7.92
C GLY A 238 -19.23 -0.01 7.54
N LEU A 239 -18.22 0.31 8.35
CA LEU A 239 -17.30 1.42 8.15
C LEU A 239 -16.22 1.05 7.14
N PRO A 240 -15.82 1.96 6.25
CA PRO A 240 -14.78 1.68 5.28
C PRO A 240 -13.44 1.38 5.96
N GLU A 241 -12.69 0.48 5.34
CA GLU A 241 -11.40 0.04 5.88
C GLU A 241 -10.40 1.19 5.94
N PHE A 242 -10.27 1.98 4.86
CA PHE A 242 -9.32 3.08 4.80
C PHE A 242 -9.45 4.09 5.96
N MET A 243 -10.67 4.32 6.47
CA MET A 243 -10.90 5.15 7.64
C MET A 243 -10.46 4.43 8.92
N ARG A 244 -10.74 3.12 9.05
CA ARG A 244 -10.35 2.32 10.22
C ARG A 244 -8.83 2.18 10.32
N ALA A 245 -8.14 1.94 9.20
CA ALA A 245 -6.68 1.88 9.12
C ALA A 245 -6.04 3.23 9.47
N ARG A 246 -6.56 4.35 8.92
CA ARG A 246 -6.12 5.68 9.32
C ARG A 246 -6.31 5.93 10.82
N LYS A 247 -7.45 5.53 11.37
CA LYS A 247 -7.74 5.68 12.79
C LYS A 247 -6.82 4.80 13.66
N ALA A 248 -6.50 3.60 13.22
CA ALA A 248 -5.57 2.71 13.91
C ALA A 248 -4.15 3.30 13.94
N ALA A 249 -3.69 3.90 12.83
CA ALA A 249 -2.41 4.61 12.78
C ALA A 249 -2.37 5.81 13.74
N GLN A 250 -3.45 6.58 13.80
CA GLN A 250 -3.50 7.85 14.54
C GLN A 250 -3.80 7.68 16.03
N TYR A 251 -4.57 6.67 16.43
CA TYR A 251 -5.07 6.51 17.80
C TYR A 251 -4.73 5.17 18.44
N GLY A 252 -4.04 4.27 17.74
CA GLY A 252 -3.60 3.01 18.31
C GLY A 252 -2.38 3.21 19.22
N GLU A 253 -2.49 2.83 20.49
CA GLU A 253 -1.41 2.89 21.46
C GLU A 253 -0.84 1.49 21.79
N SER A 254 -1.54 0.44 21.40
CA SER A 254 -1.20 -0.95 21.65
C SER A 254 -1.75 -1.87 20.57
N ILE A 255 -1.28 -3.12 20.56
CA ILE A 255 -1.84 -4.17 19.68
C ILE A 255 -3.34 -4.35 19.93
N ASP A 256 -3.80 -4.24 21.19
CA ASP A 256 -5.22 -4.38 21.53
C ASP A 256 -6.06 -3.21 21.00
N ASP A 257 -5.52 -1.98 21.02
CA ASP A 257 -6.18 -0.82 20.42
C ASP A 257 -6.28 -0.97 18.91
N PHE A 258 -5.20 -1.39 18.26
CA PHE A 258 -5.21 -1.68 16.82
C PHE A 258 -6.33 -2.66 16.47
N ILE A 259 -6.37 -3.80 17.14
CA ILE A 259 -7.38 -4.85 16.91
C ILE A 259 -8.79 -4.30 17.16
N ARG A 260 -9.00 -3.59 18.24
CA ARG A 260 -10.31 -3.01 18.60
C ARG A 260 -10.77 -2.01 17.53
N ILE A 261 -9.90 -1.11 17.09
CA ILE A 261 -10.22 -0.10 16.06
C ILE A 261 -10.55 -0.79 14.74
N MET A 262 -9.70 -1.72 14.28
CA MET A 262 -9.89 -2.40 13.01
C MET A 262 -11.15 -3.29 12.97
N LYS A 263 -11.56 -3.86 14.11
CA LYS A 263 -12.78 -4.66 14.22
C LYS A 263 -14.05 -3.83 14.31
N THR A 264 -13.97 -2.60 14.83
CA THR A 264 -15.17 -1.80 15.09
C THR A 264 -15.82 -1.37 13.79
N GLY A 265 -17.06 -1.85 13.57
CA GLY A 265 -17.81 -1.53 12.36
C GLY A 265 -17.23 -2.10 11.07
N ASN A 266 -16.40 -3.14 11.15
CA ASN A 266 -15.75 -3.75 9.99
C ASN A 266 -16.76 -4.12 8.89
N ASN A 267 -16.54 -3.61 7.68
CA ASN A 267 -17.36 -3.89 6.50
C ASN A 267 -16.91 -5.15 5.73
N GLY A 268 -15.85 -5.83 6.18
CA GLY A 268 -15.28 -7.02 5.55
C GLY A 268 -14.45 -6.74 4.31
N ALA A 269 -14.48 -5.51 3.78
CA ALA A 269 -13.63 -5.16 2.66
C ALA A 269 -12.20 -4.93 3.13
N TYR A 270 -11.30 -5.20 2.21
CA TYR A 270 -9.86 -5.28 2.41
C TYR A 270 -9.55 -6.18 3.61
N ALA A 271 -10.04 -7.45 3.51
CA ALA A 271 -9.80 -8.47 4.52
C ALA A 271 -8.31 -8.84 4.52
N ASN A 272 -7.64 -8.58 5.63
CA ASN A 272 -6.19 -8.65 5.75
C ASN A 272 -5.71 -9.59 6.84
N ASP A 273 -4.51 -10.09 6.62
CA ASP A 273 -3.63 -10.71 7.59
C ASP A 273 -2.63 -9.64 8.08
N TRP A 274 -2.95 -9.01 9.20
CA TRP A 274 -2.18 -7.92 9.79
C TRP A 274 -1.01 -8.44 10.60
N LEU A 275 0.18 -7.89 10.38
CA LEU A 275 1.38 -8.11 11.18
C LEU A 275 1.64 -6.84 12.00
N VAL A 276 1.47 -6.93 13.30
CA VAL A 276 1.50 -5.76 14.21
C VAL A 276 2.57 -5.96 15.26
N GLY A 277 3.34 -4.93 15.57
CA GLY A 277 4.34 -4.93 16.63
C GLY A 277 4.20 -3.74 17.57
N ASP A 278 4.45 -3.96 18.86
CA ASP A 278 4.54 -2.94 19.89
C ASP A 278 5.99 -2.85 20.41
N THR A 279 6.66 -1.76 20.09
CA THR A 279 8.07 -1.53 20.47
C THR A 279 8.28 -1.33 21.98
N LYS A 280 7.20 -1.09 22.75
CA LYS A 280 7.26 -0.91 24.21
C LYS A 280 7.33 -2.27 24.93
N THR A 281 6.54 -3.21 24.45
CA THR A 281 6.45 -4.57 25.05
C THR A 281 7.32 -5.60 24.32
N ASN A 282 7.82 -5.27 23.14
CA ASN A 282 8.50 -6.18 22.22
C ASN A 282 7.61 -7.35 21.75
N GLU A 283 6.30 -7.18 21.86
CA GLU A 283 5.30 -8.15 21.41
C GLU A 283 4.98 -7.94 19.95
N ILE A 284 4.78 -9.04 19.24
CA ILE A 284 4.27 -9.07 17.88
C ILE A 284 2.97 -9.86 17.82
N ALA A 285 2.08 -9.46 16.92
CA ALA A 285 0.84 -10.15 16.65
C ALA A 285 0.63 -10.38 15.15
N ARG A 286 -0.06 -11.47 14.85
CA ARG A 286 -0.68 -11.73 13.56
C ARG A 286 -2.18 -11.74 13.74
N VAL A 287 -2.90 -10.96 12.94
CA VAL A 287 -4.36 -10.79 13.08
C VAL A 287 -5.01 -11.04 11.72
N GLU A 288 -5.58 -12.22 11.53
CA GLU A 288 -6.46 -12.47 10.39
C GLU A 288 -7.83 -11.86 10.67
N LEU A 289 -8.20 -10.85 9.89
CA LEU A 289 -9.43 -10.08 10.03
C LEU A 289 -10.34 -10.27 8.82
N GLY A 290 -11.26 -11.22 8.90
CA GLY A 290 -12.37 -11.37 7.98
C GLY A 290 -13.58 -10.51 8.37
N LEU A 291 -14.70 -10.66 7.68
CA LEU A 291 -15.96 -9.98 8.02
C LEU A 291 -16.58 -10.54 9.31
N LYS A 292 -16.60 -11.86 9.45
CA LYS A 292 -17.22 -12.60 10.58
C LYS A 292 -16.19 -13.16 11.52
N ASN A 293 -15.14 -13.74 10.97
CA ASN A 293 -14.11 -14.45 11.71
C ASN A 293 -12.88 -13.56 11.91
N THR A 294 -12.35 -13.57 13.12
CA THR A 294 -11.11 -12.89 13.48
C THR A 294 -10.27 -13.83 14.33
N ARG A 295 -9.02 -14.03 13.92
CA ARG A 295 -8.06 -14.82 14.69
C ARG A 295 -6.83 -14.00 15.03
N VAL A 296 -6.34 -14.12 16.25
CA VAL A 296 -5.17 -13.41 16.75
C VAL A 296 -4.16 -14.41 17.32
N TRP A 297 -2.92 -14.32 16.86
CA TRP A 297 -1.76 -14.99 17.44
C TRP A 297 -0.80 -13.93 17.96
N ARG A 298 -0.19 -14.16 19.11
CA ARG A 298 0.71 -13.19 19.79
C ARG A 298 1.93 -13.89 20.36
N THR A 299 3.09 -13.21 20.32
CA THR A 299 4.33 -13.70 20.93
C THR A 299 5.32 -12.58 21.20
N THR A 300 6.22 -12.79 22.16
CA THR A 300 7.41 -11.96 22.40
C THR A 300 8.70 -12.67 21.96
N ASP A 301 8.59 -13.90 21.42
CA ASP A 301 9.72 -14.67 20.90
C ASP A 301 9.23 -15.55 19.74
N GLY A 302 9.43 -15.07 18.51
CA GLY A 302 8.94 -15.76 17.33
C GLY A 302 8.92 -14.92 16.06
N MET A 303 8.21 -15.44 15.06
CA MET A 303 7.95 -14.75 13.81
C MET A 303 6.54 -15.03 13.29
N TYR A 304 6.03 -14.09 12.50
CA TYR A 304 4.86 -14.29 11.63
C TYR A 304 5.18 -13.85 10.22
N VAL A 305 4.54 -14.49 9.25
CA VAL A 305 4.71 -14.18 7.82
C VAL A 305 3.35 -14.01 7.17
N GLY A 306 3.28 -13.15 6.17
CA GLY A 306 2.11 -12.91 5.35
C GLY A 306 2.49 -13.04 3.86
N SER A 307 1.64 -13.70 3.09
CA SER A 307 1.76 -13.82 1.63
C SER A 307 0.39 -14.13 1.00
N ASN A 308 -0.65 -13.49 1.51
CA ASN A 308 -2.03 -13.59 1.01
C ASN A 308 -2.73 -14.92 1.31
N PHE A 309 -2.23 -15.70 2.25
CA PHE A 309 -2.90 -16.91 2.73
C PHE A 309 -3.72 -16.63 3.99
N ALA A 310 -4.70 -17.47 4.26
CA ALA A 310 -5.36 -17.56 5.55
C ALA A 310 -4.98 -18.86 6.25
N SER A 311 -4.99 -18.88 7.58
CA SER A 311 -4.69 -20.05 8.43
C SER A 311 -5.83 -20.42 9.37
N ASP A 312 -6.71 -19.49 9.72
CA ASP A 312 -7.88 -19.78 10.55
C ASP A 312 -8.87 -20.64 9.79
N GLU A 313 -9.18 -21.82 10.30
CA GLU A 313 -10.05 -22.81 9.63
C GLU A 313 -11.47 -22.29 9.41
N ALA A 314 -12.01 -21.51 10.35
CA ALA A 314 -13.35 -20.95 10.24
C ALA A 314 -13.38 -19.86 9.15
N LEU A 315 -12.39 -18.96 9.12
CA LEU A 315 -12.26 -17.93 8.10
C LEU A 315 -12.08 -18.56 6.72
N ILE A 316 -11.18 -19.54 6.56
CA ILE A 316 -10.97 -20.25 5.29
C ILE A 316 -12.28 -20.84 4.77
N LYS A 317 -12.97 -21.60 5.64
CA LYS A 317 -14.18 -22.34 5.27
C LYS A 317 -15.36 -21.43 4.95
N GLU A 318 -15.55 -20.38 5.74
CA GLU A 318 -16.77 -19.56 5.68
C GLU A 318 -16.63 -18.35 4.73
N GLU A 319 -15.42 -17.78 4.67
CA GLU A 319 -15.21 -16.47 4.08
C GLU A 319 -14.26 -16.47 2.86
N THR A 320 -13.66 -17.62 2.52
CA THR A 320 -12.77 -17.70 1.34
C THR A 320 -13.10 -18.86 0.42
N THR A 321 -12.39 -18.94 -0.69
CA THR A 321 -12.26 -20.16 -1.49
C THR A 321 -10.79 -20.57 -1.61
N PHE A 322 -9.93 -19.98 -0.76
CA PHE A 322 -8.52 -20.31 -0.69
C PHE A 322 -8.33 -21.78 -0.29
N ASP A 323 -7.44 -22.48 -1.02
CA ASP A 323 -7.04 -23.85 -0.70
C ASP A 323 -5.61 -23.84 -0.10
N PRO A 324 -5.47 -24.03 1.24
CA PRO A 324 -4.17 -24.06 1.88
C PRO A 324 -3.30 -25.27 1.47
N LYS A 325 -3.89 -26.26 0.78
CA LYS A 325 -3.18 -27.45 0.28
C LYS A 325 -2.76 -27.35 -1.18
N ASN A 326 -3.14 -26.28 -1.88
CA ASN A 326 -2.73 -26.08 -3.26
C ASN A 326 -1.22 -25.81 -3.34
N SER A 327 -0.47 -26.85 -3.72
CA SER A 327 0.99 -26.81 -3.85
C SER A 327 1.50 -25.97 -5.03
N THR A 328 0.61 -25.44 -5.87
CA THR A 328 0.99 -24.61 -7.02
C THR A 328 0.65 -23.14 -6.83
N SER A 329 0.01 -22.78 -5.69
CA SER A 329 -0.41 -21.41 -5.46
C SER A 329 0.74 -20.49 -5.02
N SER A 330 0.73 -19.27 -5.54
CA SER A 330 1.70 -18.23 -5.15
C SER A 330 1.69 -17.94 -3.64
N PRO A 331 0.54 -17.78 -2.98
CA PRO A 331 0.48 -17.60 -1.53
C PRO A 331 1.20 -18.68 -0.74
N ASN A 332 0.99 -19.95 -1.07
CA ASN A 332 1.61 -21.08 -0.36
C ASN A 332 3.10 -21.20 -0.65
N ALA A 333 3.54 -20.93 -1.89
CA ALA A 333 4.96 -20.92 -2.25
C ALA A 333 5.74 -19.87 -1.45
N ARG A 334 5.23 -18.64 -1.40
CA ARG A 334 5.87 -17.53 -0.69
C ARG A 334 5.82 -17.72 0.83
N LYS A 335 4.73 -18.28 1.38
CA LYS A 335 4.67 -18.70 2.79
C LYS A 335 5.82 -19.63 3.14
N LEU A 336 5.95 -20.73 2.37
CA LEU A 336 7.02 -21.71 2.57
C LEU A 336 8.40 -21.04 2.48
N ARG A 337 8.60 -20.15 1.51
CA ARG A 337 9.87 -19.43 1.37
C ARG A 337 10.18 -18.53 2.54
N TRP A 338 9.21 -17.74 3.02
CA TRP A 338 9.37 -16.91 4.21
C TRP A 338 9.76 -17.73 5.45
N GLU A 339 9.07 -18.83 5.70
CA GLU A 339 9.38 -19.74 6.82
C GLU A 339 10.81 -20.31 6.71
N GLN A 340 11.24 -20.67 5.50
CA GLN A 340 12.59 -21.16 5.25
C GLN A 340 13.66 -20.09 5.48
N ILE A 341 13.48 -18.89 4.92
CA ILE A 341 14.51 -17.86 4.92
C ILE A 341 14.67 -17.25 6.32
N VAL A 342 13.59 -16.91 6.99
CA VAL A 342 13.62 -16.36 8.35
C VAL A 342 14.11 -17.43 9.34
N GLY A 343 13.66 -18.68 9.18
CA GLY A 343 14.11 -19.79 10.03
C GLY A 343 15.60 -20.10 9.90
N ARG A 344 16.17 -20.05 8.69
CA ARG A 344 17.62 -20.24 8.45
C ARG A 344 18.49 -19.16 9.08
N HIS A 345 17.93 -17.95 9.22
CA HIS A 345 18.63 -16.80 9.78
C HIS A 345 18.19 -16.48 11.22
N LYS A 346 17.61 -17.46 11.91
CA LYS A 346 17.21 -17.32 13.33
C LYS A 346 18.41 -16.79 14.16
N GLY A 347 18.16 -15.76 14.96
CA GLY A 347 19.16 -15.06 15.78
C GLY A 347 20.04 -14.07 15.02
N LYS A 348 19.78 -13.82 13.74
CA LYS A 348 20.57 -12.91 12.88
C LYS A 348 19.73 -11.91 12.12
N VAL A 349 18.39 -12.04 12.15
CA VAL A 349 17.52 -11.14 11.38
C VAL A 349 17.71 -9.70 11.86
N ASN A 350 18.12 -8.84 10.95
CA ASN A 350 18.36 -7.42 11.14
C ASN A 350 17.90 -6.62 9.92
N ALA A 351 18.15 -5.31 9.87
CA ALA A 351 17.71 -4.44 8.79
C ALA A 351 18.30 -4.83 7.42
N GLU A 352 19.54 -5.27 7.36
CA GLU A 352 20.19 -5.63 6.09
C GLU A 352 19.59 -6.93 5.53
N LEU A 353 19.46 -7.97 6.38
CA LEU A 353 18.83 -9.22 5.97
C LEU A 353 17.35 -9.02 5.59
N ALA A 354 16.63 -8.13 6.27
CA ALA A 354 15.25 -7.83 5.90
C ALA A 354 15.15 -7.28 4.47
N LYS A 355 16.04 -6.35 4.09
CA LYS A 355 16.12 -5.80 2.72
C LYS A 355 16.51 -6.86 1.67
N GLU A 356 17.42 -7.79 2.04
CA GLU A 356 17.81 -8.91 1.17
C GLU A 356 16.65 -9.88 0.95
N PHE A 357 15.89 -10.20 2.01
CA PHE A 357 14.77 -11.13 1.93
C PHE A 357 13.65 -10.63 1.01
N GLU A 358 13.40 -9.32 1.00
CA GLU A 358 12.39 -8.74 0.11
C GLU A 358 12.74 -8.90 -1.38
N GLY A 359 14.03 -8.94 -1.71
CA GLY A 359 14.55 -9.19 -3.07
C GLY A 359 14.70 -10.66 -3.45
N ASP A 360 14.25 -11.60 -2.63
CA ASP A 360 14.48 -13.04 -2.83
C ASP A 360 13.74 -13.61 -4.03
N HIS A 361 14.47 -14.39 -4.84
CA HIS A 361 13.96 -15.04 -6.06
C HIS A 361 13.96 -16.57 -5.99
N PHE A 362 14.15 -17.16 -4.82
CA PHE A 362 14.09 -18.62 -4.72
C PHE A 362 12.64 -19.10 -4.65
N ASP A 363 12.22 -19.83 -5.69
CA ASP A 363 10.94 -20.53 -5.71
C ASP A 363 11.03 -21.80 -4.87
N ALA A 364 10.38 -21.77 -3.69
CA ALA A 364 10.42 -22.87 -2.74
C ALA A 364 9.71 -24.13 -3.22
N LEU A 365 8.77 -24.03 -4.17
CA LEU A 365 8.08 -25.17 -4.77
C LEU A 365 8.93 -25.80 -5.89
N ALA A 366 9.55 -24.95 -6.73
CA ALA A 366 10.41 -25.42 -7.82
C ALA A 366 11.82 -25.81 -7.33
N GLY A 367 12.23 -25.39 -6.12
CA GLY A 367 13.54 -25.67 -5.55
C GLY A 367 14.71 -24.98 -6.26
N LYS A 368 14.49 -23.83 -6.91
CA LYS A 368 15.49 -23.09 -7.69
C LYS A 368 15.24 -21.58 -7.71
N GLU A 369 16.30 -20.83 -8.03
CA GLU A 369 16.23 -19.40 -8.33
C GLU A 369 15.50 -19.18 -9.66
N GLN A 370 14.47 -18.31 -9.64
CA GLN A 370 13.78 -17.85 -10.85
C GLN A 370 12.89 -16.65 -10.53
N MET A 371 12.66 -15.78 -11.50
CA MET A 371 11.75 -14.65 -11.36
C MET A 371 10.36 -15.07 -11.87
N ASN A 372 9.42 -15.26 -10.95
CA ASN A 372 8.05 -15.63 -11.25
C ASN A 372 7.07 -15.18 -10.15
N ARG A 373 5.83 -15.65 -10.20
CA ARG A 373 4.79 -15.35 -9.21
C ARG A 373 4.99 -16.02 -7.84
N CYS A 374 5.87 -17.00 -7.73
CA CYS A 374 6.05 -17.84 -6.53
C CYS A 374 7.19 -17.38 -5.62
N VAL A 375 7.85 -16.27 -5.94
CA VAL A 375 8.98 -15.73 -5.19
C VAL A 375 8.59 -14.49 -4.39
N ILE A 376 9.33 -14.16 -3.33
CA ILE A 376 9.01 -13.05 -2.44
C ILE A 376 9.01 -11.71 -3.18
N CYS A 377 10.01 -11.47 -4.05
CA CYS A 377 10.07 -10.26 -4.86
C CYS A 377 8.93 -10.16 -5.88
N GLY A 378 8.44 -11.28 -6.39
CA GLY A 378 7.28 -11.35 -7.28
C GLY A 378 7.44 -10.69 -8.64
N HIS A 379 7.42 -11.52 -9.70
CA HIS A 379 7.54 -11.09 -11.09
C HIS A 379 6.51 -11.80 -11.95
N ASN A 380 5.23 -11.39 -11.85
CA ASN A 380 4.17 -11.99 -12.66
C ASN A 380 4.32 -11.64 -14.15
N ASP A 381 4.95 -10.50 -14.46
CA ASP A 381 5.31 -10.09 -15.82
C ASP A 381 6.26 -11.06 -16.55
N ARG A 382 6.91 -11.95 -15.80
CA ARG A 382 7.81 -13.00 -16.31
C ARG A 382 7.25 -14.42 -16.15
N ASP A 383 6.02 -14.55 -15.63
CA ASP A 383 5.42 -15.85 -15.34
C ASP A 383 4.48 -16.30 -16.46
N PRO A 384 4.76 -17.43 -17.14
CA PRO A 384 3.93 -17.92 -18.24
C PRO A 384 2.61 -18.58 -17.78
N ILE A 385 2.39 -18.70 -16.47
CA ILE A 385 1.17 -19.30 -15.90
C ILE A 385 0.23 -18.19 -15.40
N GLY A 386 0.78 -17.10 -14.86
CA GLY A 386 0.03 -16.07 -14.18
C GLY A 386 -0.42 -16.47 -12.78
N THR A 387 -1.06 -15.55 -12.06
CA THR A 387 -1.53 -15.75 -10.68
C THR A 387 -3.05 -15.73 -10.63
N ALA A 388 -3.64 -16.91 -10.75
CA ALA A 388 -5.10 -17.06 -10.82
C ALA A 388 -5.79 -16.54 -9.54
N GLU A 389 -5.15 -16.69 -8.39
CA GLU A 389 -5.62 -16.18 -7.09
C GLU A 389 -5.82 -14.65 -7.08
N PHE A 390 -5.06 -13.94 -7.93
CA PHE A 390 -5.10 -12.48 -8.05
C PHE A 390 -5.79 -12.03 -9.35
N SER A 391 -6.32 -12.97 -10.13
CA SER A 391 -6.89 -12.70 -11.46
C SER A 391 -5.88 -12.09 -12.44
N TRP A 392 -4.59 -12.36 -12.25
CA TRP A 392 -3.54 -11.94 -13.16
C TRP A 392 -3.25 -13.05 -14.19
N PRO A 393 -3.50 -12.80 -15.49
CA PRO A 393 -3.19 -13.77 -16.53
C PRO A 393 -1.67 -13.93 -16.71
N PRO A 394 -1.23 -14.91 -17.53
CA PRO A 394 0.16 -15.07 -17.90
C PRO A 394 0.80 -13.74 -18.34
N PHE A 395 2.01 -13.46 -17.85
CA PHE A 395 2.80 -12.26 -18.16
C PHE A 395 2.12 -10.94 -17.83
N PHE A 396 1.05 -10.92 -17.02
CA PHE A 396 0.41 -9.66 -16.63
C PHE A 396 1.40 -8.75 -15.91
N PRO A 397 1.51 -7.44 -16.29
CA PRO A 397 2.49 -6.52 -15.71
C PRO A 397 2.14 -6.17 -14.26
N ALA A 398 2.51 -7.06 -13.35
CA ALA A 398 2.25 -6.99 -11.92
C ALA A 398 3.32 -7.75 -11.13
N GLY A 399 3.43 -7.43 -9.86
CA GLY A 399 4.38 -8.01 -8.93
C GLY A 399 4.76 -7.02 -7.84
N ALA A 400 5.92 -7.21 -7.20
CA ALA A 400 6.39 -6.24 -6.21
C ALA A 400 6.80 -4.92 -6.87
N VAL A 401 6.26 -3.82 -6.39
CA VAL A 401 6.48 -2.46 -6.91
C VAL A 401 7.31 -1.59 -5.98
N GLN A 402 7.47 -2.03 -4.74
CA GLN A 402 8.29 -1.39 -3.72
C GLN A 402 8.53 -2.35 -2.54
N GLY A 403 9.60 -2.08 -1.78
CA GLY A 403 9.88 -2.75 -0.52
C GLY A 403 10.06 -1.75 0.61
N LYS A 404 9.68 -2.13 1.84
CA LYS A 404 9.80 -1.29 3.05
C LYS A 404 10.15 -2.13 4.26
N MET A 405 10.97 -1.56 5.13
CA MET A 405 11.29 -2.22 6.40
C MET A 405 11.56 -1.20 7.52
N THR A 406 11.33 -1.63 8.74
CA THR A 406 11.80 -0.93 9.94
C THR A 406 12.18 -1.90 11.04
N THR A 407 12.83 -1.39 12.08
CA THR A 407 13.17 -2.12 13.30
C THR A 407 12.66 -1.34 14.51
N THR A 408 12.66 -1.96 15.69
CA THR A 408 12.34 -1.24 16.94
C THR A 408 13.16 0.04 17.11
N SER A 409 14.46 -0.01 16.83
CA SER A 409 15.34 1.17 16.98
C SER A 409 14.98 2.28 15.99
N LEU A 410 14.78 1.94 14.73
CA LEU A 410 14.37 2.88 13.70
C LEU A 410 12.97 3.45 13.97
N ALA A 411 12.01 2.60 14.32
CA ALA A 411 10.65 3.03 14.61
C ALA A 411 10.55 4.01 15.79
N LYS A 412 11.34 3.82 16.86
CA LYS A 412 11.44 4.76 17.98
C LYS A 412 11.96 6.15 17.57
N GLU A 413 12.74 6.19 16.50
CA GLU A 413 13.22 7.44 15.89
C GLU A 413 12.32 7.90 14.74
N MET A 414 11.16 7.24 14.52
CA MET A 414 10.25 7.50 13.40
C MET A 414 11.00 7.41 12.05
N LYS A 415 11.69 6.28 11.81
CA LYS A 415 12.47 6.02 10.61
C LYS A 415 12.08 4.69 9.97
N LEU A 416 12.18 4.65 8.63
CA LEU A 416 12.04 3.43 7.86
C LEU A 416 12.99 3.44 6.65
N TRP A 417 13.31 2.26 6.14
CA TRP A 417 13.93 2.08 4.83
C TRP A 417 12.84 1.76 3.81
N ALA A 418 12.92 2.39 2.63
CA ALA A 418 12.05 2.10 1.51
C ALA A 418 12.83 2.07 0.19
N ARG A 419 12.38 1.23 -0.73
CA ARG A 419 12.91 1.11 -2.09
C ARG A 419 11.76 1.18 -3.07
N MET A 420 11.79 2.13 -4.02
CA MET A 420 10.83 2.21 -5.11
C MET A 420 11.32 1.34 -6.28
N GLY A 421 10.39 0.70 -6.99
CA GLY A 421 10.67 -0.34 -7.97
C GLY A 421 10.79 -1.71 -7.32
N HIS A 422 11.18 -2.72 -8.11
CA HIS A 422 11.34 -4.07 -7.55
C HIS A 422 12.34 -4.08 -6.38
N PRO A 423 12.01 -4.73 -5.25
CA PRO A 423 12.90 -4.84 -4.11
C PRO A 423 14.26 -5.47 -4.43
N CYS A 424 14.34 -6.33 -5.44
CA CYS A 424 15.60 -6.89 -5.96
C CYS A 424 16.47 -5.87 -6.73
N GLY A 425 15.88 -4.75 -7.19
CA GLY A 425 16.57 -3.73 -7.97
C GLY A 425 16.49 -3.87 -9.48
N GLU A 426 15.80 -4.89 -9.98
CA GLU A 426 15.55 -5.05 -11.41
C GLU A 426 14.67 -3.91 -11.96
N ASP A 427 14.93 -3.49 -13.19
CA ASP A 427 14.11 -2.54 -13.92
C ASP A 427 12.98 -3.25 -14.66
N PHE A 428 11.79 -2.68 -14.66
CA PHE A 428 10.75 -2.99 -15.63
C PHE A 428 10.72 -1.91 -16.72
N LEU A 429 10.79 -2.34 -18.00
CA LEU A 429 10.78 -1.44 -19.15
C LEU A 429 9.50 -1.64 -19.96
N ALA A 430 8.61 -0.65 -19.96
CA ALA A 430 7.28 -0.74 -20.54
C ALA A 430 7.29 -0.98 -22.04
N LYS A 431 8.15 -0.28 -22.81
CA LYS A 431 8.19 -0.40 -24.26
C LYS A 431 8.63 -1.81 -24.72
N PRO A 432 9.80 -2.36 -24.31
CA PRO A 432 10.16 -3.73 -24.66
C PRO A 432 9.13 -4.75 -24.19
N PHE A 433 8.51 -4.54 -23.03
CA PHE A 433 7.47 -5.41 -22.51
C PHE A 433 6.26 -5.47 -23.46
N PHE A 434 5.75 -4.33 -23.96
CA PHE A 434 4.62 -4.32 -24.89
C PHE A 434 4.96 -4.86 -26.30
N GLU A 435 6.22 -4.83 -26.70
CA GLU A 435 6.67 -5.48 -27.93
C GLU A 435 6.56 -7.01 -27.84
N LEU A 436 6.79 -7.58 -26.65
CA LEU A 436 6.66 -9.01 -26.35
C LEU A 436 5.22 -9.41 -25.99
N HIS A 437 4.47 -8.53 -25.35
CA HIS A 437 3.14 -8.77 -24.80
C HIS A 437 2.15 -7.67 -25.26
N PRO A 438 1.82 -7.64 -26.58
CA PRO A 438 0.95 -6.58 -27.14
C PRO A 438 -0.48 -6.61 -26.59
N GLU A 439 -0.94 -7.72 -25.99
CA GLU A 439 -2.23 -7.83 -25.30
C GLU A 439 -2.39 -6.87 -24.13
N PHE A 440 -1.30 -6.40 -23.55
CA PHE A 440 -1.29 -5.42 -22.46
C PHE A 440 -0.98 -3.99 -22.91
N ALA A 441 -0.76 -3.76 -24.20
CA ALA A 441 -0.40 -2.44 -24.75
C ALA A 441 -1.44 -1.34 -24.46
N TRP A 442 -2.69 -1.73 -24.15
CA TRP A 442 -3.73 -0.79 -23.71
C TRP A 442 -3.35 -0.04 -22.42
N GLN A 443 -2.47 -0.60 -21.57
CA GLN A 443 -1.98 0.07 -20.38
C GLN A 443 -0.93 1.16 -20.70
N GLY A 444 -0.37 1.17 -21.89
CA GLY A 444 0.75 2.04 -22.29
C GLY A 444 0.46 3.54 -22.23
N LYS A 445 -0.80 3.94 -22.08
CA LYS A 445 -1.13 5.34 -21.79
C LYS A 445 -0.63 5.81 -20.42
N PHE A 446 -0.60 4.93 -19.44
CA PHE A 446 -0.26 5.26 -18.05
C PHE A 446 0.84 4.40 -17.43
N LEU A 447 1.09 3.20 -17.97
CA LEU A 447 2.20 2.36 -17.53
C LEU A 447 3.51 2.91 -18.08
N ARG A 448 4.44 3.20 -17.17
CA ARG A 448 5.78 3.77 -17.45
C ARG A 448 6.84 2.74 -17.07
N ASP A 449 8.09 3.01 -17.45
CA ASP A 449 9.23 2.28 -16.89
C ASP A 449 9.25 2.39 -15.37
N MET A 450 9.56 1.30 -14.69
CA MET A 450 9.75 1.26 -13.25
C MET A 450 11.20 0.90 -12.97
N LYS A 451 11.96 1.86 -12.43
CA LYS A 451 13.38 1.70 -12.13
C LYS A 451 13.57 1.17 -10.72
N GLY A 452 14.43 0.17 -10.56
CA GLY A 452 14.88 -0.31 -9.27
C GLY A 452 15.75 0.74 -8.59
N GLN A 453 15.16 1.51 -7.68
CA GLN A 453 15.86 2.59 -6.95
C GLN A 453 16.72 2.01 -5.81
N PRO A 454 17.71 2.74 -5.30
CA PRO A 454 18.43 2.31 -4.10
C PRO A 454 17.52 2.32 -2.87
N TRP A 455 17.80 1.45 -1.89
CA TRP A 455 17.22 1.56 -0.56
C TRP A 455 17.52 2.93 0.04
N THR A 456 16.50 3.63 0.48
CA THR A 456 16.58 5.00 0.98
C THR A 456 15.95 5.06 2.36
N MET A 457 16.68 5.67 3.31
CA MET A 457 16.14 5.91 4.64
C MET A 457 15.29 7.18 4.63
N PHE A 458 14.09 7.06 5.18
CA PHE A 458 13.19 8.18 5.48
C PHE A 458 13.05 8.32 6.97
N GLU A 459 12.98 9.58 7.41
CA GLU A 459 12.77 9.92 8.82
C GLU A 459 11.72 11.01 8.92
N ALA A 460 10.93 10.97 9.97
CA ALA A 460 10.02 12.02 10.32
C ALA A 460 10.80 13.31 10.60
N LYS A 461 10.31 14.43 10.12
CA LYS A 461 10.99 15.72 10.24
C LYS A 461 11.21 16.07 11.71
N GLY A 462 12.38 16.56 12.08
CA GLY A 462 12.75 16.83 13.48
C GLY A 462 11.68 17.56 14.29
N LYS A 463 11.63 17.25 15.60
CA LYS A 463 10.70 17.87 16.55
C LYS A 463 10.98 19.36 16.67
#